data_5a637ceeac4527404d85246f05bdf401
#
_entry.id   5a637ceeac4527404d85246f05bdf401
#
_cell.length_a   1.000
_cell.length_b   1.000
_cell.length_c   1.000
_cell.angle_alpha   90.00
_cell.angle_beta   90.00
_cell.angle_gamma   90.00
#
_symmetry.space_group_name_H-M   'P 1'
#
loop_
_entity.id
_entity.type
_entity.pdbx_description
1 polymer ?
#
loop_
_entity_poly.entity_id
_entity_poly.type
_entity_poly.pdbx_seq_one_letter_code
_entity_poly.pdbx_strand_id
1 'polypeptide(L)'
;MDVSEKYFRMADQTVFAAEEYSQSIADTIRSLEYATVADVTLLIVIMIIQTAEAVTMRRKNRQLEQKAFIDEHTGLPNKGRCELFFSDSGITHEPVACIVFDLNNLKKANDSLGHSVGDQLIANFARMLRGAIPAPHFVGRYGGDEFMAVIYGATEKSVEEILDKLHRNVSGFNQLHHGNNGFVDISYACGWALSSDLPDCSFQVLFDQADRHMYENKVAEKRKTGA
;
A
#
# COMPACT_ATOMS: atom_id res chain seq x y z
N MET A 1 65.20 29.33 66.99
CA MET A 1 63.92 29.14 66.29
C MET A 1 63.03 28.31 67.19
N ASP A 2 61.95 28.89 67.66
CA ASP A 2 61.07 28.28 68.68
C ASP A 2 60.35 27.09 68.07
N VAL A 3 60.25 25.98 68.82
CA VAL A 3 59.59 24.74 68.40
C VAL A 3 58.15 25.02 68.01
N SER A 4 57.49 25.96 68.70
CA SER A 4 56.11 26.41 68.43
C SER A 4 55.98 27.01 67.00
N GLU A 5 56.93 27.80 66.54
CA GLU A 5 56.95 28.48 65.27
C GLU A 5 57.11 27.47 64.12
N LYS A 6 57.85 26.38 64.34
CA LYS A 6 58.03 25.29 63.36
C LYS A 6 56.75 24.47 63.18
N TYR A 7 56.00 24.18 64.24
CA TYR A 7 54.70 23.46 64.18
C TYR A 7 53.65 24.32 63.48
N PHE A 8 53.65 25.63 63.72
CA PHE A 8 52.69 26.54 63.09
C PHE A 8 52.90 26.59 61.58
N ARG A 9 54.16 26.73 61.11
CA ARG A 9 54.49 26.70 59.67
C ARG A 9 54.16 25.35 59.01
N MET A 10 54.39 24.21 59.70
CA MET A 10 54.00 22.92 59.17
C MET A 10 52.48 22.79 59.05
N ALA A 11 51.72 23.29 60.03
CA ALA A 11 50.27 23.31 59.99
C ALA A 11 49.73 24.17 58.80
N ASP A 12 50.29 25.38 58.64
CA ASP A 12 49.89 26.24 57.51
C ASP A 12 50.21 25.60 56.13
N GLN A 13 51.39 24.96 55.99
CA GLN A 13 51.73 24.23 54.75
C GLN A 13 50.81 23.06 54.49
N THR A 14 50.36 22.30 55.51
CA THR A 14 49.41 21.22 55.32
C THR A 14 48.04 21.69 54.96
N VAL A 15 47.57 22.79 55.53
CA VAL A 15 46.27 23.43 55.17
C VAL A 15 46.32 23.94 53.74
N PHE A 16 47.39 24.65 53.35
CA PHE A 16 47.55 25.15 51.97
C PHE A 16 47.57 24.03 50.97
N ALA A 17 48.34 22.94 51.21
CA ALA A 17 48.39 21.78 50.35
C ALA A 17 47.00 21.07 50.25
N ALA A 18 46.24 21.02 51.35
CA ALA A 18 44.90 20.47 51.33
C ALA A 18 43.91 21.33 50.54
N GLU A 19 44.01 22.65 50.62
CA GLU A 19 43.17 23.57 49.82
C GLU A 19 43.52 23.45 48.32
N GLU A 20 44.78 23.43 47.94
CA GLU A 20 45.25 23.24 46.56
C GLU A 20 44.76 21.91 45.98
N TYR A 21 44.86 20.82 46.76
CA TYR A 21 44.35 19.51 46.36
C TYR A 21 42.79 19.51 46.19
N SER A 22 42.08 20.14 47.13
CA SER A 22 40.62 20.30 47.06
C SER A 22 40.17 21.09 45.81
N GLN A 23 40.86 22.15 45.47
CA GLN A 23 40.61 22.96 44.27
C GLN A 23 40.86 22.13 42.98
N SER A 24 41.97 21.39 42.92
CA SER A 24 42.31 20.50 41.79
C SER A 24 41.24 19.41 41.56
N ILE A 25 40.73 18.81 42.66
CA ILE A 25 39.61 17.84 42.56
C ILE A 25 38.37 18.55 42.06
N ALA A 26 38.00 19.70 42.56
CA ALA A 26 36.79 20.45 42.16
C ALA A 26 36.88 20.82 40.66
N ASP A 27 38.02 21.24 40.16
CA ASP A 27 38.22 21.55 38.74
C ASP A 27 38.16 20.31 37.86
N THR A 28 38.69 19.17 38.32
CA THR A 28 38.56 17.88 37.63
C THR A 28 37.12 17.43 37.55
N ILE A 29 36.38 17.50 38.64
CA ILE A 29 34.93 17.15 38.65
C ILE A 29 34.16 18.03 37.68
N ARG A 30 34.38 19.34 37.70
CA ARG A 30 33.74 20.30 36.80
C ARG A 30 34.05 20.02 35.33
N SER A 31 35.29 19.70 35.02
CA SER A 31 35.69 19.30 33.63
C SER A 31 34.98 18.01 33.18
N LEU A 32 34.83 17.04 34.08
CA LEU A 32 34.10 15.81 33.81
C LEU A 32 32.58 16.06 33.57
N GLU A 33 31.99 16.96 34.38
CA GLU A 33 30.59 17.36 34.22
C GLU A 33 30.35 18.00 32.84
N TYR A 34 31.24 18.94 32.43
CA TYR A 34 31.13 19.53 31.09
C TYR A 34 31.31 18.49 29.96
N ALA A 35 32.23 17.57 30.11
CA ALA A 35 32.44 16.51 29.14
C ALA A 35 31.21 15.62 29.01
N THR A 36 30.62 15.18 30.14
CA THR A 36 29.40 14.35 30.14
C THR A 36 28.21 15.08 29.53
N VAL A 37 28.01 16.36 29.80
CA VAL A 37 26.96 17.17 29.19
C VAL A 37 27.17 17.29 27.69
N ALA A 38 28.43 17.50 27.23
CA ALA A 38 28.75 17.56 25.81
C ALA A 38 28.45 16.24 25.11
N ASP A 39 28.86 15.11 25.71
CA ASP A 39 28.57 13.77 25.16
C ASP A 39 27.08 13.49 25.04
N VAL A 40 26.30 13.80 26.07
CA VAL A 40 24.85 13.61 26.06
C VAL A 40 24.19 14.48 24.99
N THR A 41 24.61 15.75 24.87
CA THR A 41 24.09 16.63 23.83
C THR A 41 24.44 16.14 22.42
N LEU A 42 25.63 15.64 22.20
CA LEU A 42 26.06 15.03 20.93
C LEU A 42 25.19 13.80 20.59
N LEU A 43 24.95 12.91 21.55
CA LEU A 43 24.09 11.73 21.36
C LEU A 43 22.66 12.13 21.00
N ILE A 44 22.11 13.15 21.65
CA ILE A 44 20.76 13.67 21.33
C ILE A 44 20.72 14.20 19.89
N VAL A 45 21.72 14.97 19.48
CA VAL A 45 21.80 15.50 18.09
C VAL A 45 21.89 14.36 17.08
N ILE A 46 22.73 13.36 17.32
CA ILE A 46 22.84 12.17 16.45
C ILE A 46 21.49 11.44 16.36
N MET A 47 20.81 11.24 17.49
CA MET A 47 19.49 10.59 17.52
C MET A 47 18.44 11.37 16.72
N ILE A 48 18.44 12.71 16.81
CA ILE A 48 17.54 13.57 16.02
C ILE A 48 17.82 13.41 14.52
N ILE A 49 19.07 13.44 14.11
CA ILE A 49 19.48 13.29 12.70
C ILE A 49 19.03 11.92 12.18
N GLN A 50 19.34 10.84 12.89
CA GLN A 50 18.97 9.49 12.49
C GLN A 50 17.44 9.31 12.38
N THR A 51 16.70 9.91 13.30
CA THR A 51 15.23 9.87 13.27
C THR A 51 14.69 10.62 12.05
N ALA A 52 15.23 11.79 11.74
CA ALA A 52 14.84 12.59 10.56
C ALA A 52 15.14 11.84 9.24
N GLU A 53 16.31 11.21 9.14
CA GLU A 53 16.68 10.36 7.99
C GLU A 53 15.75 9.17 7.84
N ALA A 54 15.43 8.47 8.93
CA ALA A 54 14.51 7.33 8.92
C ALA A 54 13.10 7.74 8.47
N VAL A 55 12.60 8.88 8.93
CA VAL A 55 11.29 9.41 8.48
C VAL A 55 11.32 9.76 6.99
N THR A 56 12.38 10.38 6.53
CA THR A 56 12.54 10.76 5.11
C THR A 56 12.62 9.52 4.22
N MET A 57 13.37 8.50 4.64
CA MET A 57 13.49 7.24 3.91
C MET A 57 12.14 6.50 3.85
N ARG A 58 11.39 6.45 4.94
CA ARG A 58 10.05 5.85 4.97
C ARG A 58 9.08 6.56 4.02
N ARG A 59 9.14 7.90 3.93
CA ARG A 59 8.32 8.67 2.98
C ARG A 59 8.68 8.35 1.54
N LYS A 60 9.98 8.29 1.20
CA LYS A 60 10.46 7.90 -0.13
C LYS A 60 10.03 6.49 -0.49
N ASN A 61 10.17 5.53 0.41
CA ASN A 61 9.76 4.14 0.17
C ASN A 61 8.26 4.04 -0.10
N ARG A 62 7.42 4.72 0.70
CA ARG A 62 5.96 4.76 0.45
C ARG A 62 5.62 5.36 -0.92
N GLN A 63 6.31 6.43 -1.34
CA GLN A 63 6.10 7.01 -2.67
C GLN A 63 6.53 6.06 -3.80
N LEU A 64 7.65 5.33 -3.60
CA LEU A 64 8.10 4.32 -4.55
C LEU A 64 7.14 3.13 -4.62
N GLU A 65 6.65 2.64 -3.49
CA GLU A 65 5.61 1.59 -3.42
C GLU A 65 4.31 2.03 -4.10
N GLN A 66 3.85 3.26 -3.86
CA GLN A 66 2.66 3.79 -4.55
C GLN A 66 2.86 3.83 -6.06
N LYS A 67 4.01 4.35 -6.55
CA LYS A 67 4.31 4.37 -7.98
C LYS A 67 4.49 2.97 -8.57
N ALA A 68 5.05 2.02 -7.78
CA ALA A 68 5.28 0.65 -8.24
C ALA A 68 4.01 -0.21 -8.30
N PHE A 69 3.00 0.08 -7.44
CA PHE A 69 1.87 -0.81 -7.24
C PHE A 69 0.48 -0.18 -7.46
N ILE A 70 0.40 1.07 -7.86
CA ILE A 70 -0.87 1.75 -8.16
C ILE A 70 -0.91 2.12 -9.66
N ASP A 71 -2.03 1.88 -10.28
CA ASP A 71 -2.33 2.34 -11.64
C ASP A 71 -2.74 3.82 -11.60
N GLU A 72 -2.03 4.66 -12.35
CA GLU A 72 -2.19 6.13 -12.32
C GLU A 72 -3.56 6.59 -12.87
N HIS A 73 -4.14 5.86 -13.82
CA HIS A 73 -5.42 6.22 -14.43
C HIS A 73 -6.63 5.88 -13.56
N THR A 74 -6.56 4.76 -12.83
CA THR A 74 -7.69 4.26 -12.04
C THR A 74 -7.53 4.48 -10.54
N GLY A 75 -6.30 4.67 -10.06
CA GLY A 75 -5.96 4.66 -8.64
C GLY A 75 -6.21 3.31 -7.96
N LEU A 76 -6.43 2.23 -8.72
CA LEU A 76 -6.47 0.86 -8.24
C LEU A 76 -5.05 0.28 -8.15
N PRO A 77 -4.83 -0.79 -7.38
CA PRO A 77 -3.67 -1.65 -7.52
C PRO A 77 -3.42 -2.00 -9.01
N ASN A 78 -2.17 -1.90 -9.44
CA ASN A 78 -1.78 -2.22 -10.81
C ASN A 78 -1.46 -3.72 -10.99
N LYS A 79 -1.06 -4.10 -12.20
CA LYS A 79 -0.67 -5.47 -12.56
C LYS A 79 0.36 -6.07 -11.61
N GLY A 80 1.44 -5.32 -11.31
CA GLY A 80 2.49 -5.79 -10.38
C GLY A 80 1.96 -6.12 -8.99
N ARG A 81 0.98 -5.36 -8.50
CA ARG A 81 0.31 -5.65 -7.22
C ARG A 81 -0.62 -6.87 -7.32
N CYS A 82 -1.31 -7.04 -8.43
CA CYS A 82 -2.12 -8.23 -8.71
C CYS A 82 -1.26 -9.50 -8.75
N GLU A 83 -0.09 -9.43 -9.39
CA GLU A 83 0.83 -10.56 -9.54
C GLU A 83 1.39 -11.08 -8.20
N LEU A 84 1.38 -10.27 -7.14
CA LEU A 84 1.80 -10.75 -5.82
C LEU A 84 0.92 -11.88 -5.29
N PHE A 85 -0.36 -11.95 -5.69
CA PHE A 85 -1.23 -13.07 -5.32
C PHE A 85 -0.79 -14.41 -5.90
N PHE A 86 -0.15 -14.40 -7.07
CA PHE A 86 0.38 -15.63 -7.69
C PHE A 86 1.66 -16.13 -7.04
N SER A 87 2.39 -15.22 -6.36
CA SER A 87 3.63 -15.55 -5.65
C SER A 87 3.37 -16.05 -4.22
N ASP A 88 2.20 -15.73 -3.66
CA ASP A 88 1.80 -16.15 -2.32
C ASP A 88 1.20 -17.56 -2.42
N SER A 89 1.99 -18.58 -2.06
CA SER A 89 1.61 -19.99 -2.14
C SER A 89 0.59 -20.45 -1.09
N GLY A 90 0.05 -19.52 -0.30
CA GLY A 90 -0.96 -19.76 0.74
C GLY A 90 -2.29 -19.11 0.40
N ILE A 91 -3.20 -19.82 -0.27
CA ILE A 91 -4.62 -19.51 -0.07
C ILE A 91 -4.88 -19.72 1.42
N THR A 92 -5.26 -18.63 2.08
CA THR A 92 -5.58 -18.63 3.52
C THR A 92 -6.59 -19.72 3.83
N HIS A 93 -6.65 -20.18 5.10
CA HIS A 93 -7.63 -21.17 5.57
C HIS A 93 -9.10 -20.77 5.34
N GLU A 94 -9.36 -19.52 4.93
CA GLU A 94 -10.69 -19.01 4.59
C GLU A 94 -10.94 -19.13 3.08
N PRO A 95 -12.18 -19.48 2.66
CA PRO A 95 -12.56 -19.52 1.26
C PRO A 95 -12.34 -18.15 0.60
N VAL A 96 -11.72 -18.15 -0.57
CA VAL A 96 -11.56 -16.93 -1.38
C VAL A 96 -12.21 -17.14 -2.74
N ALA A 97 -12.75 -16.05 -3.32
CA ALA A 97 -13.13 -16.03 -4.73
C ALA A 97 -12.16 -15.14 -5.51
N CYS A 98 -11.80 -15.56 -6.70
CA CYS A 98 -11.22 -14.71 -7.72
C CYS A 98 -12.30 -14.33 -8.72
N ILE A 99 -12.40 -13.05 -9.06
CA ILE A 99 -13.29 -12.55 -10.12
C ILE A 99 -12.42 -11.83 -11.14
N VAL A 100 -12.54 -12.20 -12.41
CA VAL A 100 -11.87 -11.53 -13.54
C VAL A 100 -12.90 -10.77 -14.34
N PHE A 101 -12.55 -9.56 -14.75
CA PHE A 101 -13.40 -8.69 -15.56
C PHE A 101 -12.62 -8.23 -16.80
N ASP A 102 -13.34 -8.10 -17.91
CA ASP A 102 -12.82 -7.57 -19.17
C ASP A 102 -13.80 -6.49 -19.68
N LEU A 103 -13.30 -5.27 -19.88
CA LEU A 103 -14.09 -4.14 -20.33
C LEU A 103 -14.31 -4.22 -21.85
N ASN A 104 -15.56 -4.34 -22.25
CA ASN A 104 -15.92 -4.51 -23.64
C ASN A 104 -15.76 -3.21 -24.47
N ASN A 105 -15.45 -3.36 -25.74
CA ASN A 105 -15.43 -2.28 -26.73
C ASN A 105 -14.42 -1.13 -26.48
N LEU A 106 -13.45 -1.28 -25.57
CA LEU A 106 -12.45 -0.24 -25.29
C LEU A 106 -11.68 0.16 -26.56
N LYS A 107 -11.23 -0.81 -27.37
CA LYS A 107 -10.55 -0.53 -28.64
C LYS A 107 -11.43 0.25 -29.59
N LYS A 108 -12.72 -0.12 -29.73
CA LYS A 108 -13.66 0.60 -30.60
C LYS A 108 -13.91 2.02 -30.11
N ALA A 109 -14.00 2.24 -28.83
CA ALA A 109 -14.12 3.59 -28.23
C ALA A 109 -12.87 4.44 -28.53
N ASN A 110 -11.68 3.88 -28.35
CA ASN A 110 -10.42 4.55 -28.66
C ASN A 110 -10.31 4.93 -30.15
N ASP A 111 -10.60 3.98 -31.03
CA ASP A 111 -10.48 4.17 -32.48
C ASP A 111 -11.51 5.18 -33.04
N SER A 112 -12.70 5.24 -32.44
CA SER A 112 -13.80 6.11 -32.92
C SER A 112 -13.86 7.48 -32.25
N LEU A 113 -13.49 7.58 -30.96
CA LEU A 113 -13.68 8.78 -30.14
C LEU A 113 -12.38 9.30 -29.49
N GLY A 114 -11.28 8.57 -29.68
CA GLY A 114 -9.97 8.93 -29.15
C GLY A 114 -9.67 8.35 -27.78
N HIS A 115 -8.39 8.28 -27.44
CA HIS A 115 -7.88 7.67 -26.20
C HIS A 115 -8.44 8.29 -24.91
N SER A 116 -8.76 9.58 -24.91
CA SER A 116 -9.33 10.24 -23.74
C SER A 116 -10.70 9.67 -23.33
N VAL A 117 -11.51 9.20 -24.31
CA VAL A 117 -12.79 8.54 -24.01
C VAL A 117 -12.58 7.13 -23.47
N GLY A 118 -11.60 6.40 -24.00
CA GLY A 118 -11.22 5.10 -23.45
C GLY A 118 -10.67 5.20 -22.03
N ASP A 119 -9.86 6.21 -21.73
CA ASP A 119 -9.35 6.47 -20.38
C ASP A 119 -10.50 6.77 -19.40
N GLN A 120 -11.50 7.55 -19.83
CA GLN A 120 -12.70 7.82 -19.03
C GLN A 120 -13.52 6.53 -18.79
N LEU A 121 -13.64 5.68 -19.82
CA LEU A 121 -14.34 4.39 -19.71
C LEU A 121 -13.68 3.50 -18.65
N ILE A 122 -12.36 3.36 -18.70
CA ILE A 122 -11.54 2.63 -17.74
C ILE A 122 -11.70 3.21 -16.33
N ALA A 123 -11.57 4.53 -16.18
CA ALA A 123 -11.67 5.19 -14.87
C ALA A 123 -13.07 5.07 -14.25
N ASN A 124 -14.11 5.18 -15.08
CA ASN A 124 -15.49 5.02 -14.62
C ASN A 124 -15.77 3.58 -14.18
N PHE A 125 -15.34 2.58 -14.95
CA PHE A 125 -15.50 1.18 -14.58
C PHE A 125 -14.74 0.84 -13.28
N ALA A 126 -13.50 1.31 -13.12
CA ALA A 126 -12.73 1.16 -11.88
C ALA A 126 -13.47 1.75 -10.66
N ARG A 127 -14.16 2.89 -10.84
CA ARG A 127 -14.98 3.51 -9.79
C ARG A 127 -16.19 2.64 -9.43
N MET A 128 -16.86 2.05 -10.44
CA MET A 128 -17.98 1.14 -10.21
C MET A 128 -17.54 -0.12 -9.47
N LEU A 129 -16.41 -0.71 -9.87
CA LEU A 129 -15.81 -1.86 -9.19
C LEU A 129 -15.52 -1.56 -7.72
N ARG A 130 -14.85 -0.44 -7.43
CA ARG A 130 -14.53 -0.03 -6.05
C ARG A 130 -15.79 0.20 -5.22
N GLY A 131 -16.85 0.73 -5.82
CA GLY A 131 -18.15 0.93 -5.16
C GLY A 131 -18.89 -0.36 -4.88
N ALA A 132 -18.74 -1.38 -5.74
CA ALA A 132 -19.38 -2.69 -5.57
C ALA A 132 -18.59 -3.58 -4.60
N ILE A 133 -17.25 -3.49 -4.61
CA ILE A 133 -16.31 -4.34 -3.88
C ILE A 133 -15.55 -3.50 -2.83
N PRO A 134 -16.11 -3.33 -1.62
CA PRO A 134 -15.47 -2.52 -0.57
C PRO A 134 -14.33 -3.27 0.13
N ALA A 135 -13.50 -2.53 0.87
CA ALA A 135 -12.54 -3.15 1.78
C ALA A 135 -13.25 -4.11 2.76
N PRO A 136 -12.65 -5.21 3.17
CA PRO A 136 -11.22 -5.54 3.00
C PRO A 136 -10.89 -6.28 1.70
N HIS A 137 -11.83 -6.47 0.78
CA HIS A 137 -11.61 -7.18 -0.47
C HIS A 137 -10.62 -6.42 -1.38
N PHE A 138 -9.95 -7.17 -2.25
CA PHE A 138 -8.99 -6.62 -3.19
C PHE A 138 -9.65 -6.36 -4.54
N VAL A 139 -9.28 -5.24 -5.18
CA VAL A 139 -9.60 -4.93 -6.58
C VAL A 139 -8.38 -4.31 -7.22
N GLY A 140 -7.98 -4.80 -8.40
CA GLY A 140 -6.82 -4.29 -9.15
C GLY A 140 -7.06 -4.27 -10.65
N ARG A 141 -6.30 -3.43 -11.37
CA ARG A 141 -6.24 -3.42 -12.83
C ARG A 141 -5.11 -4.35 -13.27
N TYR A 142 -5.48 -5.45 -13.92
CA TYR A 142 -4.54 -6.49 -14.32
C TYR A 142 -3.94 -6.25 -15.71
N GLY A 143 -4.70 -5.62 -16.60
CA GLY A 143 -4.29 -5.34 -17.98
C GLY A 143 -4.80 -3.99 -18.48
N GLY A 144 -4.83 -3.78 -19.77
CA GLY A 144 -5.37 -2.57 -20.41
C GLY A 144 -6.86 -2.37 -20.12
N ASP A 145 -7.64 -3.40 -20.38
CA ASP A 145 -9.09 -3.53 -20.19
C ASP A 145 -9.48 -4.60 -19.17
N GLU A 146 -8.50 -5.24 -18.54
CA GLU A 146 -8.68 -6.34 -17.61
C GLU A 146 -8.54 -5.91 -16.15
N PHE A 147 -9.46 -6.38 -15.32
CA PHE A 147 -9.47 -6.15 -13.87
C PHE A 147 -9.63 -7.46 -13.14
N MET A 148 -9.12 -7.53 -11.94
CA MET A 148 -9.34 -8.67 -11.04
C MET A 148 -9.75 -8.22 -9.65
N ALA A 149 -10.52 -9.08 -8.99
CA ALA A 149 -10.86 -8.92 -7.58
C ALA A 149 -10.62 -10.21 -6.81
N VAL A 150 -10.28 -10.07 -5.52
CA VAL A 150 -10.16 -11.18 -4.57
C VAL A 150 -11.10 -10.90 -3.41
N ILE A 151 -12.05 -11.80 -3.22
CA ILE A 151 -13.07 -11.71 -2.18
C ILE A 151 -12.71 -12.69 -1.06
N TYR A 152 -12.45 -12.19 0.12
CA TYR A 152 -12.09 -12.99 1.29
C TYR A 152 -13.35 -13.46 2.00
N GLY A 153 -13.34 -14.69 2.56
CA GLY A 153 -14.49 -15.32 3.19
C GLY A 153 -15.65 -15.54 2.22
N ALA A 154 -15.33 -15.81 0.93
CA ALA A 154 -16.31 -15.84 -0.14
C ALA A 154 -17.21 -17.08 -0.09
N THR A 155 -18.48 -16.85 -0.43
CA THR A 155 -19.46 -17.87 -0.79
C THR A 155 -20.03 -17.53 -2.16
N GLU A 156 -20.62 -18.48 -2.86
CA GLU A 156 -21.31 -18.25 -4.13
C GLU A 156 -22.29 -17.06 -4.00
N LYS A 157 -23.13 -17.08 -2.97
CA LYS A 157 -24.09 -16.02 -2.69
C LYS A 157 -23.44 -14.64 -2.53
N SER A 158 -22.32 -14.56 -1.81
CA SER A 158 -21.64 -13.28 -1.60
C SER A 158 -21.02 -12.72 -2.88
N VAL A 159 -20.54 -13.60 -3.76
CA VAL A 159 -20.04 -13.21 -5.09
C VAL A 159 -21.19 -12.71 -5.97
N GLU A 160 -22.30 -13.42 -6.01
CA GLU A 160 -23.50 -13.00 -6.75
C GLU A 160 -24.02 -11.64 -6.28
N GLU A 161 -24.12 -11.40 -4.96
CA GLU A 161 -24.54 -10.12 -4.40
C GLU A 161 -23.62 -8.97 -4.83
N ILE A 162 -22.32 -9.21 -4.89
CA ILE A 162 -21.32 -8.23 -5.38
C ILE A 162 -21.51 -7.96 -6.87
N LEU A 163 -21.67 -9.00 -7.69
CA LEU A 163 -21.88 -8.87 -9.13
C LEU A 163 -23.21 -8.15 -9.44
N ASP A 164 -24.29 -8.47 -8.74
CA ASP A 164 -25.56 -7.79 -8.85
C ASP A 164 -25.44 -6.30 -8.50
N LYS A 165 -24.70 -5.98 -7.44
CA LYS A 165 -24.45 -4.58 -7.06
C LYS A 165 -23.64 -3.86 -8.14
N LEU A 166 -22.63 -4.49 -8.70
CA LEU A 166 -21.85 -3.93 -9.81
C LEU A 166 -22.73 -3.69 -11.03
N HIS A 167 -23.58 -4.67 -11.39
CA HIS A 167 -24.50 -4.55 -12.51
C HIS A 167 -25.47 -3.37 -12.34
N ARG A 168 -26.06 -3.23 -11.15
CA ARG A 168 -26.93 -2.07 -10.84
C ARG A 168 -26.17 -0.74 -10.94
N ASN A 169 -24.96 -0.67 -10.42
CA ASN A 169 -24.14 0.55 -10.48
C ASN A 169 -23.83 0.94 -11.93
N VAL A 170 -23.42 -0.03 -12.76
CA VAL A 170 -23.11 0.21 -14.18
C VAL A 170 -24.37 0.59 -14.96
N SER A 171 -25.46 -0.13 -14.78
CA SER A 171 -26.75 0.17 -15.47
C SER A 171 -27.27 1.56 -15.10
N GLY A 172 -27.23 1.92 -13.83
CA GLY A 172 -27.64 3.26 -13.38
C GLY A 172 -26.73 4.36 -13.93
N PHE A 173 -25.44 4.11 -13.98
CA PHE A 173 -24.48 5.05 -14.56
C PHE A 173 -24.73 5.25 -16.06
N ASN A 174 -24.90 4.16 -16.81
CA ASN A 174 -25.20 4.23 -18.25
C ASN A 174 -26.50 4.99 -18.52
N GLN A 175 -27.57 4.71 -17.75
CA GLN A 175 -28.86 5.41 -17.90
C GLN A 175 -28.74 6.93 -17.68
N LEU A 176 -27.96 7.35 -16.68
CA LEU A 176 -27.76 8.77 -16.36
C LEU A 176 -26.97 9.53 -17.44
N HIS A 177 -26.11 8.85 -18.19
CA HIS A 177 -25.21 9.48 -19.15
C HIS A 177 -25.59 9.17 -20.60
N HIS A 178 -26.56 8.29 -20.82
CA HIS A 178 -27.00 7.89 -22.16
C HIS A 178 -27.48 9.13 -22.97
N GLY A 179 -26.98 9.23 -24.19
CA GLY A 179 -27.30 10.37 -25.08
C GLY A 179 -26.40 11.61 -24.91
N ASN A 180 -25.49 11.63 -23.95
CA ASN A 180 -24.48 12.69 -23.86
C ASN A 180 -23.44 12.53 -25.00
N ASN A 181 -23.06 13.64 -25.65
CA ASN A 181 -22.03 13.61 -26.71
C ASN A 181 -20.72 13.03 -26.17
N GLY A 182 -20.21 12.01 -26.88
CA GLY A 182 -18.94 11.36 -26.54
C GLY A 182 -19.03 10.35 -25.38
N PHE A 183 -20.23 10.08 -24.85
CA PHE A 183 -20.40 9.03 -23.84
C PHE A 183 -20.51 7.66 -24.50
N VAL A 184 -19.80 6.68 -23.92
CA VAL A 184 -19.88 5.27 -24.29
C VAL A 184 -20.38 4.49 -23.10
N ASP A 185 -21.44 3.70 -23.32
CA ASP A 185 -21.99 2.82 -22.29
C ASP A 185 -20.92 1.82 -21.80
N ILE A 186 -20.79 1.70 -20.49
CA ILE A 186 -19.92 0.70 -19.87
C ILE A 186 -20.54 -0.67 -20.08
N SER A 187 -19.80 -1.57 -20.71
CA SER A 187 -20.13 -2.98 -20.87
C SER A 187 -18.90 -3.81 -20.51
N TYR A 188 -19.10 -4.92 -19.82
CA TYR A 188 -18.02 -5.78 -19.37
C TYR A 188 -18.45 -7.25 -19.38
N ALA A 189 -17.49 -8.15 -19.59
CA ALA A 189 -17.63 -9.56 -19.29
C ALA A 189 -17.01 -9.84 -17.91
N CYS A 190 -17.52 -10.84 -17.20
CA CYS A 190 -16.91 -11.30 -15.97
C CYS A 190 -17.03 -12.82 -15.82
N GLY A 191 -16.10 -13.40 -15.05
CA GLY A 191 -16.12 -14.78 -14.62
C GLY A 191 -15.50 -14.88 -13.24
N TRP A 192 -15.86 -15.89 -12.48
CA TRP A 192 -15.35 -16.10 -11.13
C TRP A 192 -15.18 -17.58 -10.81
N ALA A 193 -14.35 -17.85 -9.82
CA ALA A 193 -14.14 -19.16 -9.25
C ALA A 193 -13.95 -19.06 -7.73
N LEU A 194 -14.36 -20.10 -7.01
CA LEU A 194 -14.21 -20.26 -5.57
C LEU A 194 -13.10 -21.24 -5.25
N SER A 195 -12.28 -20.93 -4.26
CA SER A 195 -11.24 -21.86 -3.78
C SER A 195 -11.83 -23.10 -3.11
N SER A 196 -13.05 -23.04 -2.58
CA SER A 196 -13.75 -24.19 -2.01
C SER A 196 -14.09 -25.26 -3.04
N ASP A 197 -14.21 -24.90 -4.30
CA ASP A 197 -14.59 -25.81 -5.38
C ASP A 197 -13.37 -26.50 -6.02
N LEU A 198 -12.17 -26.08 -5.66
CA LEU A 198 -10.90 -26.50 -6.23
C LEU A 198 -9.99 -27.04 -5.12
N PRO A 199 -9.92 -28.35 -4.88
CA PRO A 199 -9.03 -28.91 -3.87
C PRO A 199 -7.56 -28.61 -4.20
N ASP A 200 -6.78 -28.23 -3.20
CA ASP A 200 -5.34 -27.92 -3.30
C ASP A 200 -4.99 -26.84 -4.36
N CYS A 201 -5.90 -25.88 -4.59
CA CYS A 201 -5.68 -24.89 -5.62
C CYS A 201 -4.70 -23.79 -5.18
N SER A 202 -3.74 -23.50 -6.05
CA SER A 202 -2.96 -22.26 -5.98
C SER A 202 -3.82 -21.10 -6.50
N PHE A 203 -3.42 -19.86 -6.14
CA PHE A 203 -4.12 -18.68 -6.68
C PHE A 203 -4.09 -18.64 -8.23
N GLN A 204 -3.04 -19.17 -8.85
CA GLN A 204 -2.95 -19.30 -10.30
C GLN A 204 -4.10 -20.16 -10.87
N VAL A 205 -4.35 -21.31 -10.29
CA VAL A 205 -5.44 -22.22 -10.74
C VAL A 205 -6.80 -21.55 -10.58
N LEU A 206 -6.99 -20.82 -9.46
CA LEU A 206 -8.22 -20.08 -9.19
C LEU A 206 -8.45 -18.96 -10.22
N PHE A 207 -7.40 -18.22 -10.54
CA PHE A 207 -7.43 -17.16 -11.55
C PHE A 207 -7.73 -17.75 -12.95
N ASP A 208 -7.01 -18.78 -13.35
CA ASP A 208 -7.18 -19.43 -14.67
C ASP A 208 -8.61 -19.95 -14.87
N GLN A 209 -9.24 -20.45 -13.80
CA GLN A 209 -10.63 -20.90 -13.84
C GLN A 209 -11.60 -19.71 -13.96
N ALA A 210 -11.39 -18.64 -13.22
CA ALA A 210 -12.18 -17.42 -13.32
C ALA A 210 -12.07 -16.77 -14.70
N ASP A 211 -10.86 -16.71 -15.26
CA ASP A 211 -10.60 -16.19 -16.61
C ASP A 211 -11.31 -17.02 -17.68
N ARG A 212 -11.28 -18.36 -17.57
CA ARG A 212 -12.01 -19.25 -18.47
C ARG A 212 -13.51 -18.95 -18.43
N HIS A 213 -14.11 -18.83 -17.26
CA HIS A 213 -15.53 -18.51 -17.13
C HIS A 213 -15.86 -17.12 -17.72
N MET A 214 -14.99 -16.14 -17.53
CA MET A 214 -15.12 -14.80 -18.13
C MET A 214 -15.11 -14.89 -19.67
N TYR A 215 -14.18 -15.65 -20.23
CA TYR A 215 -14.09 -15.84 -21.68
C TYR A 215 -15.33 -16.54 -22.27
N GLU A 216 -15.82 -17.60 -21.61
CA GLU A 216 -17.06 -18.32 -22.01
C GLU A 216 -18.26 -17.37 -22.01
N ASN A 217 -18.42 -16.55 -20.97
CA ASN A 217 -19.46 -15.55 -20.88
C ASN A 217 -19.35 -14.49 -21.98
N LYS A 218 -18.14 -14.00 -22.25
CA LYS A 218 -17.86 -13.04 -23.32
C LYS A 218 -18.25 -13.57 -24.70
N VAL A 219 -17.97 -14.84 -24.97
CA VAL A 219 -18.34 -15.52 -26.24
C VAL A 219 -19.86 -15.72 -26.33
N ALA A 220 -20.49 -16.11 -25.22
CA ALA A 220 -21.96 -16.31 -25.17
C ALA A 220 -22.72 -14.98 -25.42
N GLU A 221 -22.25 -13.87 -24.84
CA GLU A 221 -22.84 -12.56 -25.07
C GLU A 221 -22.69 -12.09 -26.52
N LYS A 222 -21.53 -12.25 -27.13
CA LYS A 222 -21.32 -11.92 -28.55
C LYS A 222 -22.26 -12.71 -29.47
N ARG A 223 -22.52 -13.97 -29.18
CA ARG A 223 -23.48 -14.79 -29.98
C ARG A 223 -24.91 -14.29 -29.85
N LYS A 224 -25.31 -13.76 -28.70
CA LYS A 224 -26.67 -13.20 -28.47
C LYS A 224 -26.88 -11.87 -29.15
N THR A 225 -25.84 -11.04 -29.25
CA THR A 225 -25.90 -9.69 -29.82
C THR A 225 -25.64 -9.65 -31.34
N GLY A 226 -25.30 -10.78 -31.97
CA GLY A 226 -25.11 -10.88 -33.43
C GLY A 226 -23.89 -10.13 -33.95
N ALA A 227 -22.91 -9.82 -33.07
CA ALA A 227 -21.69 -9.08 -33.42
C ALA A 227 -20.49 -10.03 -33.52
#